data_3fb07527e27c95a8383cf83f397f95e4
#
_entry.id   3fb07527e27c95a8383cf83f397f95e4
#
_cell.length_a   1.000
_cell.length_b   1.000
_cell.length_c   1.000
_cell.angle_alpha   90.00
_cell.angle_beta   90.00
_cell.angle_gamma   90.00
#
_symmetry.space_group_name_H-M   'P 1'
#
loop_
_entity.id
_entity.type
_entity.pdbx_description
1 polymer ?
#
loop_
_entity_poly.entity_id
_entity_poly.type
_entity_poly.pdbx_seq_one_letter_code
_entity_poly.pdbx_strand_id
1 'polypeptide(L)'
;YFGRMYQVRYLAGMIAGMQTENNQIGYVAAMANIEVNRGINAFTLGVKRVNPQAEVHVIWTGSWDNQEKEEQAANTLIHQMGVDVLTYHQNQHFVAKVADAAGIYSIGYNEVVEGLSDKYLTAAVFDWNAFYYEIVREFCQGRANSVKMHWFGIEKNVIRLSDFSPAVSA
;
A
#
# COMPACT_ATOMS: atom_id res chain seq x y z
N TYR A 1 -10.07 15.06 7.94
CA TYR A 1 -10.63 13.91 7.21
C TYR A 1 -9.50 12.95 6.85
N PHE A 2 -9.61 11.66 7.23
CA PHE A 2 -8.59 10.66 6.94
C PHE A 2 -9.15 9.23 6.92
N GLY A 3 -8.52 8.31 6.17
CA GLY A 3 -8.84 6.89 6.18
C GLY A 3 -7.89 6.09 7.05
N ARG A 4 -8.37 5.01 7.67
CA ARG A 4 -7.55 4.08 8.45
C ARG A 4 -6.76 3.15 7.51
N MET A 5 -5.95 3.71 6.64
CA MET A 5 -5.21 2.99 5.59
C MET A 5 -4.42 1.78 6.14
N TYR A 6 -3.96 1.83 7.39
CA TYR A 6 -3.26 0.73 8.04
C TYR A 6 -4.07 -0.58 8.07
N GLN A 7 -5.41 -0.53 8.06
CA GLN A 7 -6.25 -1.74 8.02
C GLN A 7 -6.06 -2.49 6.69
N VAL A 8 -6.06 -1.75 5.58
CA VAL A 8 -5.83 -2.33 4.25
C VAL A 8 -4.38 -2.72 4.06
N ARG A 9 -3.44 -1.94 4.65
CA ARG A 9 -2.02 -2.32 4.67
C ARG A 9 -1.78 -3.67 5.35
N TYR A 10 -2.51 -3.97 6.41
CA TYR A 10 -2.44 -5.30 7.05
C TYR A 10 -2.87 -6.41 6.08
N LEU A 11 -3.98 -6.23 5.36
CA LEU A 11 -4.44 -7.20 4.37
C LEU A 11 -3.46 -7.32 3.19
N ALA A 12 -2.91 -6.21 2.71
CA ALA A 12 -1.87 -6.20 1.70
C ALA A 12 -0.61 -6.96 2.16
N GLY A 13 -0.25 -6.84 3.43
CA GLY A 13 0.83 -7.61 4.04
C GLY A 13 0.56 -9.13 4.05
N MET A 14 -0.68 -9.54 4.31
CA MET A 14 -1.04 -10.96 4.21
C MET A 14 -0.84 -11.49 2.78
N ILE A 15 -1.28 -10.74 1.77
CA ILE A 15 -1.09 -11.12 0.36
C ILE A 15 0.41 -11.23 0.04
N ALA A 16 1.21 -10.24 0.43
CA ALA A 16 2.66 -10.28 0.23
C ALA A 16 3.32 -11.49 0.90
N GLY A 17 2.91 -11.79 2.13
CA GLY A 17 3.44 -12.93 2.89
C GLY A 17 3.05 -14.29 2.31
N MET A 18 1.88 -14.40 1.66
CA MET A 18 1.47 -15.62 0.94
C MET A 18 2.17 -15.76 -0.42
N GLN A 19 2.48 -14.63 -1.07
CA GLN A 19 3.00 -14.60 -2.43
C GLN A 19 4.52 -14.72 -2.51
N THR A 20 5.25 -14.31 -1.47
CA THR A 20 6.72 -14.40 -1.49
C THR A 20 7.19 -15.86 -1.55
N GLU A 21 8.16 -16.14 -2.41
CA GLU A 21 8.77 -17.46 -2.59
C GLU A 21 10.06 -17.60 -1.79
N ASN A 22 10.76 -16.48 -1.54
CA ASN A 22 12.06 -16.47 -0.86
C ASN A 22 12.06 -15.82 0.53
N ASN A 23 10.87 -15.41 1.02
CA ASN A 23 10.68 -14.73 2.31
C ASN A 23 11.32 -13.33 2.41
N GLN A 24 11.67 -12.68 1.30
CA GLN A 24 12.25 -11.35 1.29
C GLN A 24 11.27 -10.36 0.63
N ILE A 25 10.73 -9.44 1.42
CA ILE A 25 9.72 -8.47 0.97
C ILE A 25 10.29 -7.06 1.13
N GLY A 26 10.14 -6.21 0.10
CA GLY A 26 10.60 -4.84 0.10
C GLY A 26 9.48 -3.82 0.35
N TYR A 27 9.81 -2.75 1.05
CA TYR A 27 8.92 -1.62 1.30
C TYR A 27 9.66 -0.31 1.06
N VAL A 28 9.27 0.44 0.02
CA VAL A 28 9.79 1.79 -0.24
C VAL A 28 8.90 2.80 0.48
N ALA A 29 9.46 3.52 1.43
CA ALA A 29 8.76 4.43 2.32
C ALA A 29 9.16 5.89 2.08
N ALA A 30 8.21 6.83 2.12
CA ALA A 30 8.46 8.25 1.89
C ALA A 30 9.17 8.91 3.09
N MET A 31 8.40 9.32 4.08
CA MET A 31 8.87 10.11 5.23
C MET A 31 8.65 9.34 6.53
N ALA A 32 9.62 9.41 7.44
CA ALA A 32 9.54 8.78 8.76
C ALA A 32 8.57 9.55 9.68
N ASN A 33 7.28 9.43 9.42
CA ASN A 33 6.20 10.00 10.23
C ASN A 33 5.26 8.92 10.77
N ILE A 34 4.32 9.32 11.64
CA ILE A 34 3.38 8.40 12.31
C ILE A 34 2.53 7.61 11.32
N GLU A 35 2.08 8.24 10.24
CA GLU A 35 1.22 7.61 9.23
C GLU A 35 1.95 6.50 8.49
N VAL A 36 3.13 6.80 7.95
CA VAL A 36 3.94 5.84 7.20
C VAL A 36 4.41 4.70 8.10
N ASN A 37 4.88 5.02 9.32
CA ASN A 37 5.27 3.99 10.30
C ASN A 37 4.10 3.06 10.67
N ARG A 38 2.89 3.60 10.84
CA ARG A 38 1.69 2.80 11.10
C ARG A 38 1.38 1.87 9.93
N GLY A 39 1.53 2.36 8.69
CA GLY A 39 1.37 1.57 7.47
C GLY A 39 2.36 0.41 7.39
N ILE A 40 3.65 0.68 7.64
CA ILE A 40 4.72 -0.33 7.65
C ILE A 40 4.45 -1.39 8.73
N ASN A 41 4.14 -0.96 9.95
CA ASN A 41 3.88 -1.87 11.06
C ASN A 41 2.68 -2.78 10.77
N ALA A 42 1.58 -2.23 10.26
CA ALA A 42 0.40 -3.01 9.90
C ALA A 42 0.70 -4.00 8.78
N PHE A 43 1.41 -3.58 7.73
CA PHE A 43 1.84 -4.45 6.64
C PHE A 43 2.71 -5.60 7.17
N THR A 44 3.73 -5.30 7.97
CA THR A 44 4.63 -6.30 8.56
C THR A 44 3.88 -7.29 9.45
N LEU A 45 2.91 -6.81 10.26
CA LEU A 45 2.05 -7.69 11.05
C LEU A 45 1.20 -8.62 10.17
N GLY A 46 0.69 -8.11 9.03
CA GLY A 46 -0.02 -8.91 8.04
C GLY A 46 0.86 -10.00 7.44
N VAL A 47 2.08 -9.64 7.01
CA VAL A 47 3.08 -10.60 6.52
C VAL A 47 3.33 -11.70 7.55
N LYS A 48 3.68 -11.31 8.78
CA LYS A 48 4.02 -12.25 9.87
C LYS A 48 2.84 -13.13 10.28
N ARG A 49 1.60 -12.70 10.06
CA ARG A 49 0.40 -13.49 10.35
C ARG A 49 0.30 -14.76 9.52
N VAL A 50 0.72 -14.70 8.25
CA VAL A 50 0.60 -15.80 7.28
C VAL A 50 1.95 -16.46 7.01
N ASN A 51 3.05 -15.71 7.11
CA ASN A 51 4.40 -16.19 6.90
C ASN A 51 5.35 -15.62 7.96
N PRO A 52 5.49 -16.30 9.11
CA PRO A 52 6.37 -15.85 10.20
C PRO A 52 7.85 -15.77 9.82
N GLN A 53 8.29 -16.47 8.77
CA GLN A 53 9.68 -16.48 8.32
C GLN A 53 10.02 -15.29 7.41
N ALA A 54 9.01 -14.70 6.72
CA ALA A 54 9.26 -13.62 5.80
C ALA A 54 9.77 -12.35 6.51
N GLU A 55 10.73 -11.67 5.91
CA GLU A 55 11.30 -10.40 6.40
C GLU A 55 10.83 -9.23 5.53
N VAL A 56 10.61 -8.08 6.16
CA VAL A 56 10.23 -6.84 5.47
C VAL A 56 11.38 -5.84 5.57
N HIS A 57 12.02 -5.58 4.44
CA HIS A 57 13.11 -4.60 4.31
C HIS A 57 12.56 -3.25 3.92
N VAL A 58 12.88 -2.21 4.67
CA VAL A 58 12.35 -0.85 4.46
C VAL A 58 13.47 0.08 4.03
N ILE A 59 13.28 0.80 2.90
CA ILE A 59 14.14 1.91 2.50
C ILE A 59 13.33 3.20 2.49
N TRP A 60 13.86 4.23 3.16
CA TRP A 60 13.27 5.56 3.24
C TRP A 60 13.87 6.47 2.16
N THR A 61 13.01 7.05 1.32
CA THR A 61 13.45 8.01 0.29
C THR A 61 13.65 9.42 0.84
N GLY A 62 13.00 9.74 1.97
CA GLY A 62 12.98 11.10 2.51
C GLY A 62 12.18 12.09 1.65
N SER A 63 11.34 11.59 0.74
CA SER A 63 10.50 12.37 -0.17
C SER A 63 9.18 11.65 -0.45
N TRP A 64 8.12 12.41 -0.74
CA TRP A 64 6.83 11.88 -1.20
C TRP A 64 6.77 11.68 -2.72
N ASP A 65 7.63 12.39 -3.44
CA ASP A 65 7.61 12.48 -4.90
C ASP A 65 9.03 12.76 -5.42
N ASN A 66 9.79 11.70 -5.65
CA ASN A 66 11.13 11.79 -6.22
C ASN A 66 11.46 10.50 -6.97
N GLN A 67 11.31 10.54 -8.29
CA GLN A 67 11.52 9.38 -9.16
C GLN A 67 12.88 8.70 -8.94
N GLU A 68 13.97 9.46 -8.96
CA GLU A 68 15.32 8.91 -8.84
C GLU A 68 15.51 8.13 -7.54
N LYS A 69 15.06 8.72 -6.40
CA LYS A 69 15.17 8.06 -5.10
C LYS A 69 14.27 6.84 -4.97
N GLU A 70 13.07 6.88 -5.54
CA GLU A 70 12.13 5.76 -5.52
C GLU A 70 12.66 4.59 -6.34
N GLU A 71 13.14 4.85 -7.57
CA GLU A 71 13.76 3.85 -8.43
C GLU A 71 15.04 3.27 -7.81
N GLN A 72 15.89 4.12 -7.22
CA GLN A 72 17.11 3.68 -6.53
C GLN A 72 16.77 2.79 -5.34
N ALA A 73 15.79 3.17 -4.52
CA ALA A 73 15.34 2.38 -3.38
C ALA A 73 14.79 1.02 -3.82
N ALA A 74 13.94 1.01 -4.85
CA ALA A 74 13.38 -0.22 -5.42
C ALA A 74 14.47 -1.14 -5.97
N ASN A 75 15.40 -0.61 -6.78
CA ASN A 75 16.52 -1.38 -7.32
C ASN A 75 17.45 -1.92 -6.22
N THR A 76 17.69 -1.15 -5.16
CA THR A 76 18.49 -1.59 -4.00
C THR A 76 17.81 -2.78 -3.31
N LEU A 77 16.50 -2.70 -3.05
CA LEU A 77 15.73 -3.81 -2.46
C LEU A 77 15.79 -5.05 -3.34
N ILE A 78 15.59 -4.92 -4.64
CA ILE A 78 15.58 -6.04 -5.58
C ILE A 78 16.98 -6.69 -5.68
N HIS A 79 18.01 -5.89 -5.98
CA HIS A 79 19.31 -6.43 -6.38
C HIS A 79 20.28 -6.69 -5.22
N GLN A 80 20.13 -5.97 -4.09
CA GLN A 80 21.01 -6.14 -2.92
C GLN A 80 20.37 -6.95 -1.80
N MET A 81 19.04 -6.81 -1.62
CA MET A 81 18.30 -7.54 -0.57
C MET A 81 17.58 -8.77 -1.14
N GLY A 82 17.50 -8.92 -2.46
CA GLY A 82 16.90 -10.08 -3.12
C GLY A 82 15.41 -10.19 -2.92
N VAL A 83 14.67 -9.07 -2.76
CA VAL A 83 13.22 -9.14 -2.54
C VAL A 83 12.50 -9.64 -3.79
N ASP A 84 11.46 -10.44 -3.61
CA ASP A 84 10.60 -10.96 -4.68
C ASP A 84 9.18 -10.39 -4.65
N VAL A 85 8.85 -9.64 -3.59
CA VAL A 85 7.62 -8.85 -3.49
C VAL A 85 7.99 -7.43 -3.07
N LEU A 86 7.45 -6.40 -3.74
CA LEU A 86 7.72 -5.00 -3.46
C LEU A 86 6.43 -4.22 -3.20
N THR A 87 6.42 -3.36 -2.20
CA THR A 87 5.35 -2.39 -1.97
C THR A 87 5.93 -1.02 -1.65
N TYR A 88 5.09 0.00 -1.67
CA TYR A 88 5.52 1.37 -1.43
C TYR A 88 4.47 2.21 -0.70
N HIS A 89 4.94 3.35 -0.17
CA HIS A 89 4.12 4.41 0.40
C HIS A 89 4.66 5.74 -0.11
N GLN A 90 4.39 6.00 -1.38
CA GLN A 90 4.84 7.15 -2.18
C GLN A 90 3.64 7.75 -2.93
N ASN A 91 3.78 8.97 -3.44
CA ASN A 91 2.72 9.59 -4.23
C ASN A 91 2.69 9.08 -5.68
N GLN A 92 3.81 8.57 -6.18
CA GLN A 92 3.95 8.11 -7.56
C GLN A 92 4.09 6.59 -7.65
N HIS A 93 4.14 6.05 -8.86
CA HIS A 93 4.12 4.61 -9.14
C HIS A 93 5.45 4.08 -9.68
N PHE A 94 6.55 4.81 -9.49
CA PHE A 94 7.85 4.40 -10.02
C PHE A 94 8.29 3.04 -9.47
N VAL A 95 8.03 2.79 -8.19
CA VAL A 95 8.34 1.52 -7.53
C VAL A 95 7.61 0.34 -8.18
N ALA A 96 6.32 0.49 -8.50
CA ALA A 96 5.55 -0.56 -9.18
C ALA A 96 6.09 -0.85 -10.57
N LYS A 97 6.47 0.19 -11.33
CA LYS A 97 7.07 0.04 -12.67
C LYS A 97 8.43 -0.65 -12.62
N VAL A 98 9.27 -0.35 -11.63
CA VAL A 98 10.56 -1.02 -11.42
C VAL A 98 10.35 -2.50 -11.09
N ALA A 99 9.39 -2.82 -10.21
CA ALA A 99 9.04 -4.20 -9.87
C ALA A 99 8.55 -4.98 -11.09
N ASP A 100 7.67 -4.38 -11.90
CA ASP A 100 7.15 -4.98 -13.13
C ASP A 100 8.26 -5.25 -14.16
N ALA A 101 9.14 -4.28 -14.38
CA ALA A 101 10.30 -4.43 -15.25
C ALA A 101 11.29 -5.51 -14.78
N ALA A 102 11.42 -5.69 -13.47
CA ALA A 102 12.23 -6.75 -12.86
C ALA A 102 11.53 -8.11 -12.83
N GLY A 103 10.25 -8.18 -13.19
CA GLY A 103 9.47 -9.40 -13.19
C GLY A 103 9.20 -9.97 -11.80
N ILE A 104 9.14 -9.13 -10.76
CA ILE A 104 8.78 -9.51 -9.38
C ILE A 104 7.36 -9.04 -9.04
N TYR A 105 6.80 -9.57 -7.96
CA TYR A 105 5.48 -9.18 -7.49
C TYR A 105 5.46 -7.78 -6.88
N SER A 106 4.35 -7.06 -7.04
CA SER A 106 4.17 -5.76 -6.40
C SER A 106 2.75 -5.52 -5.90
N ILE A 107 2.65 -4.67 -4.87
CA ILE A 107 1.39 -4.21 -4.28
C ILE A 107 1.41 -2.68 -4.25
N GLY A 108 0.39 -2.07 -4.86
CA GLY A 108 0.26 -0.64 -5.01
C GLY A 108 -0.24 0.09 -3.76
N TYR A 109 -0.20 1.41 -3.86
CA TYR A 109 -0.68 2.33 -2.84
C TYR A 109 -1.39 3.52 -3.46
N ASN A 110 -2.47 3.96 -2.80
CA ASN A 110 -3.27 5.14 -3.10
C ASN A 110 -4.18 5.01 -4.32
N GLU A 111 -3.69 4.51 -5.42
CA GLU A 111 -4.43 4.28 -6.66
C GLU A 111 -3.96 3.02 -7.39
N VAL A 112 -4.74 2.57 -8.35
CA VAL A 112 -4.41 1.41 -9.19
C VAL A 112 -3.55 1.89 -10.35
N VAL A 113 -2.48 1.14 -10.64
CA VAL A 113 -1.62 1.39 -11.80
C VAL A 113 -2.05 0.48 -12.93
N GLU A 114 -2.50 1.07 -14.02
CA GLU A 114 -2.91 0.32 -15.22
C GLU A 114 -1.71 -0.05 -16.09
N GLY A 115 -1.86 -1.12 -16.88
CA GLY A 115 -0.88 -1.53 -17.90
C GLY A 115 0.34 -2.28 -17.35
N LEU A 116 0.32 -2.68 -16.08
CA LEU A 116 1.32 -3.58 -15.49
C LEU A 116 0.91 -5.05 -15.72
N SER A 117 1.87 -5.95 -15.55
CA SER A 117 1.65 -7.40 -15.66
C SER A 117 0.80 -7.95 -14.51
N ASP A 118 0.39 -9.22 -14.61
CA ASP A 118 -0.34 -9.92 -13.54
C ASP A 118 0.45 -10.01 -12.23
N LYS A 119 1.73 -9.67 -12.23
CA LYS A 119 2.54 -9.57 -11.00
C LYS A 119 2.25 -8.34 -10.15
N TYR A 120 1.50 -7.36 -10.67
CA TYR A 120 0.88 -6.32 -9.87
C TYR A 120 -0.38 -6.86 -9.19
N LEU A 121 -0.25 -7.32 -7.95
CA LEU A 121 -1.22 -8.18 -7.27
C LEU A 121 -2.54 -7.47 -6.92
N THR A 122 -2.43 -6.26 -6.39
CA THR A 122 -3.53 -5.39 -5.93
C THR A 122 -2.96 -4.04 -5.49
N ALA A 123 -3.83 -3.13 -5.06
CA ALA A 123 -3.44 -1.87 -4.43
C ALA A 123 -4.27 -1.56 -3.18
N ALA A 124 -3.63 -0.99 -2.17
CA ALA A 124 -4.31 -0.39 -1.03
C ALA A 124 -4.78 1.02 -1.42
N VAL A 125 -6.08 1.22 -1.63
CA VAL A 125 -6.64 2.44 -2.22
C VAL A 125 -7.64 3.15 -1.32
N PHE A 126 -7.79 4.46 -1.53
CA PHE A 126 -8.89 5.25 -1.00
C PHE A 126 -10.06 5.27 -1.98
N ASP A 127 -11.27 5.11 -1.47
CA ASP A 127 -12.50 5.45 -2.17
C ASP A 127 -13.08 6.77 -1.61
N TRP A 128 -12.60 7.86 -2.18
CA TRP A 128 -13.03 9.19 -1.78
C TRP A 128 -14.49 9.48 -2.14
N ASN A 129 -15.09 8.78 -3.11
CA ASN A 129 -16.48 8.97 -3.49
C ASN A 129 -17.43 8.62 -2.34
N ALA A 130 -17.22 7.45 -1.71
CA ALA A 130 -18.00 7.02 -0.55
C ALA A 130 -17.88 8.04 0.59
N PHE A 131 -16.67 8.56 0.81
CA PHE A 131 -16.38 9.55 1.84
C PHE A 131 -17.09 10.90 1.59
N TYR A 132 -16.89 11.48 0.40
CA TYR A 132 -17.47 12.79 0.08
C TYR A 132 -18.99 12.74 0.00
N TYR A 133 -19.57 11.65 -0.52
CA TYR A 133 -21.01 11.46 -0.54
C TYR A 133 -21.62 11.57 0.87
N GLU A 134 -21.02 10.90 1.85
CA GLU A 134 -21.51 10.93 3.23
C GLU A 134 -21.43 12.34 3.84
N ILE A 135 -20.33 13.06 3.62
CA ILE A 135 -20.13 14.42 4.11
C ILE A 135 -21.15 15.39 3.49
N VAL A 136 -21.32 15.33 2.17
CA VAL A 136 -22.30 16.20 1.47
C VAL A 136 -23.71 15.88 1.94
N ARG A 137 -24.06 14.60 2.12
CA ARG A 137 -25.35 14.18 2.64
C ARG A 137 -25.62 14.74 4.05
N GLU A 138 -24.65 14.63 4.96
CA GLU A 138 -24.76 15.21 6.32
C GLU A 138 -24.95 16.74 6.25
N PHE A 139 -24.23 17.41 5.36
CA PHE A 139 -24.36 18.87 5.15
C PHE A 139 -25.77 19.24 4.68
N CYS A 140 -26.29 18.59 3.63
CA CYS A 140 -27.64 18.86 3.09
C CYS A 140 -28.75 18.59 4.10
N GLN A 141 -28.53 17.72 5.07
CA GLN A 141 -29.48 17.39 6.14
C GLN A 141 -29.34 18.28 7.38
N GLY A 142 -28.51 19.32 7.32
CA GLY A 142 -28.23 20.24 8.44
C GLY A 142 -27.52 19.58 9.62
N ARG A 143 -26.90 18.41 9.42
CA ARG A 143 -26.20 17.65 10.45
C ARG A 143 -24.68 17.80 10.40
N ALA A 144 -24.18 18.57 9.44
CA ALA A 144 -22.75 18.80 9.33
C ALA A 144 -22.22 19.53 10.57
N ASN A 145 -21.21 18.96 11.18
CA ASN A 145 -20.51 19.55 12.31
C ASN A 145 -19.05 19.77 11.92
N SER A 146 -18.63 21.03 11.83
CA SER A 146 -17.27 21.44 11.44
C SER A 146 -16.16 20.95 12.41
N VAL A 147 -16.55 20.50 13.61
CA VAL A 147 -15.62 20.01 14.64
C VAL A 147 -15.48 18.48 14.60
N LYS A 148 -16.30 17.79 13.84
CA LYS A 148 -16.30 16.33 13.79
C LYS A 148 -15.05 15.82 13.03
N MET A 149 -14.25 15.04 13.73
CA MET A 149 -13.13 14.33 13.11
C MET A 149 -13.64 13.07 12.41
N HIS A 150 -13.42 12.98 11.10
CA HIS A 150 -13.77 11.82 10.31
C HIS A 150 -12.52 10.97 10.07
N TRP A 151 -12.49 9.78 10.66
CA TRP A 151 -11.42 8.80 10.50
C TRP A 151 -12.04 7.42 10.25
N PHE A 152 -12.37 7.18 8.97
CA PHE A 152 -13.09 5.99 8.53
C PHE A 152 -12.14 4.87 8.11
N GLY A 153 -12.63 3.64 8.20
CA GLY A 153 -11.92 2.43 7.82
C GLY A 153 -12.66 1.63 6.74
N ILE A 154 -12.35 0.35 6.69
CA ILE A 154 -12.96 -0.62 5.76
C ILE A 154 -14.49 -0.68 5.97
N GLU A 155 -14.97 -0.51 7.19
CA GLU A 155 -16.40 -0.56 7.53
C GLU A 155 -17.27 0.50 6.83
N LYS A 156 -16.63 1.54 6.28
CA LYS A 156 -17.27 2.62 5.51
C LYS A 156 -16.90 2.61 4.03
N ASN A 157 -16.18 1.59 3.59
CA ASN A 157 -15.66 1.46 2.22
C ASN A 157 -14.79 2.65 1.75
N VAL A 158 -14.28 3.47 2.69
CA VAL A 158 -13.39 4.61 2.39
C VAL A 158 -12.00 4.15 2.00
N ILE A 159 -11.61 2.99 2.50
CA ILE A 159 -10.37 2.31 2.14
C ILE A 159 -10.67 0.86 1.78
N ARG A 160 -10.00 0.33 0.79
CA ARG A 160 -10.16 -1.05 0.33
C ARG A 160 -8.92 -1.55 -0.40
N LEU A 161 -8.83 -2.83 -0.64
CA LEU A 161 -7.97 -3.37 -1.69
C LEU A 161 -8.67 -3.17 -3.04
N SER A 162 -7.90 -2.90 -4.09
CA SER A 162 -8.39 -2.99 -5.47
C SER A 162 -8.70 -4.45 -5.84
N ASP A 163 -9.22 -4.66 -7.04
CA ASP A 163 -9.39 -6.00 -7.57
C ASP A 163 -8.05 -6.74 -7.58
N PHE A 164 -8.12 -8.05 -7.36
CA PHE A 164 -6.93 -8.90 -7.34
C PHE A 164 -6.52 -9.28 -8.75
N SER A 165 -5.21 -9.31 -8.97
CA SER A 165 -4.63 -9.94 -10.14
C SER A 165 -4.93 -11.45 -10.16
N PRO A 166 -5.03 -12.08 -11.36
CA PRO A 166 -5.12 -13.54 -11.50
C PRO A 166 -3.96 -14.30 -10.83
N ALA A 167 -2.83 -13.65 -10.59
CA ALA A 167 -1.68 -14.25 -9.91
C ALA A 167 -1.88 -14.43 -8.39
N VAL A 168 -2.87 -13.77 -7.79
CA VAL A 168 -3.22 -13.99 -6.38
C VAL A 168 -3.97 -15.32 -6.30
N SER A 169 -3.32 -16.34 -5.74
CA SER A 169 -3.97 -17.64 -5.51
C SER A 169 -5.15 -17.53 -4.55
N ALA A 170 -6.27 -18.19 -4.89
CA ALA A 170 -7.46 -18.27 -4.07
C ALA A 170 -7.23 -19.07 -2.76
#